data_e49fefe26d206db6dea3c227c5a975ca
#
_entry.id   e49fefe26d206db6dea3c227c5a975ca
#
_cell.length_a   1.000
_cell.length_b   1.000
_cell.length_c   1.000
_cell.angle_alpha   90.00
_cell.angle_beta   90.00
_cell.angle_gamma   90.00
#
_symmetry.space_group_name_H-M   'P 1'
#
loop_
_entity.id
_entity.type
_entity.pdbx_description
1 polymer ?
#
loop_
_entity_poly.entity_id
_entity_poly.type
_entity_poly.pdbx_seq_one_letter_code
_entity_poly.pdbx_strand_id
1 'polypeptide(L)'
;HRSGRARIHASGEEFQLLPNQALALSVAVHELATNATKYGSLSEQGKVEISWSSELVDDQPVFRFLWNESGGPKVTEPAPSKKGFGSRLIERMLAQDFSGKVNIHYRRDGVVCELIAPLSALKAREQLSESVSFAE
;
A
#
# COMPACT_ATOMS: atom_id res chain seq x y z
N HIS A 1 14.80 -12.78 11.39
CA HIS A 1 14.57 -14.21 11.28
C HIS A 1 14.49 -14.61 9.82
N ARG A 2 15.09 -15.73 9.49
CA ARG A 2 15.19 -16.14 8.10
C ARG A 2 13.83 -16.36 7.42
N SER A 3 12.93 -17.05 8.07
CA SER A 3 11.61 -17.28 7.48
C SER A 3 10.84 -15.98 7.33
N GLY A 4 11.08 -15.01 8.21
CA GLY A 4 10.44 -13.71 8.09
C GLY A 4 10.86 -12.99 6.82
N ARG A 5 12.14 -13.09 6.45
CA ARG A 5 12.64 -12.44 5.26
C ARG A 5 12.01 -13.00 3.99
N ALA A 6 11.71 -14.30 3.98
CA ALA A 6 11.13 -14.95 2.82
C ALA A 6 9.63 -14.76 2.73
N ARG A 7 9.01 -14.12 3.71
CA ARG A 7 7.57 -14.05 3.80
C ARG A 7 6.97 -12.72 3.34
N ILE A 8 7.80 -11.75 3.03
CA ILE A 8 7.35 -10.47 2.48
C ILE A 8 8.03 -10.27 1.14
N HIS A 9 7.21 -10.16 0.09
CA HIS A 9 7.70 -9.93 -1.26
C HIS A 9 7.10 -8.64 -1.81
N ALA A 10 7.95 -7.84 -2.43
CA ALA A 10 7.50 -6.58 -3.01
C ALA A 10 8.00 -6.48 -4.45
N SER A 11 7.12 -6.09 -5.35
CA SER A 11 7.48 -5.95 -6.75
C SER A 11 6.58 -4.95 -7.46
N GLY A 12 7.08 -4.37 -8.54
CA GLY A 12 6.27 -3.43 -9.30
C GLY A 12 7.11 -2.64 -10.28
N GLU A 13 6.43 -1.78 -11.03
CA GLU A 13 7.06 -0.87 -11.95
C GLU A 13 7.77 0.25 -11.20
N GLU A 14 8.70 0.89 -11.88
CA GLU A 14 9.40 2.02 -11.28
C GLU A 14 8.51 3.27 -11.35
N PHE A 15 8.30 3.90 -10.20
CA PHE A 15 7.54 5.13 -10.11
C PHE A 15 8.31 6.13 -9.27
N GLN A 16 8.06 7.40 -9.53
CA GLN A 16 8.56 8.47 -8.68
C GLN A 16 7.40 9.04 -7.89
N LEU A 17 7.58 9.13 -6.59
CA LEU A 17 6.56 9.65 -5.70
C LEU A 17 6.95 11.04 -5.21
N LEU A 18 5.95 11.88 -4.96
CA LEU A 18 6.20 13.12 -4.24
C LEU A 18 6.62 12.80 -2.80
N PRO A 19 7.36 13.68 -2.15
CA PRO A 19 7.83 13.39 -0.78
C PRO A 19 6.71 13.05 0.20
N ASN A 20 5.57 13.74 0.12
CA ASN A 20 4.46 13.45 1.01
C ASN A 20 3.86 12.07 0.72
N GLN A 21 3.87 11.64 -0.55
CA GLN A 21 3.37 10.33 -0.93
C GLN A 21 4.29 9.23 -0.42
N ALA A 22 5.59 9.44 -0.56
CA ALA A 22 6.56 8.46 -0.08
C ALA A 22 6.44 8.30 1.44
N LEU A 23 6.25 9.40 2.15
CA LEU A 23 6.08 9.35 3.60
C LEU A 23 4.80 8.63 3.98
N ALA A 24 3.69 8.97 3.32
CA ALA A 24 2.40 8.34 3.61
C ALA A 24 2.46 6.84 3.38
N LEU A 25 3.09 6.42 2.28
CA LEU A 25 3.21 5.01 1.96
C LEU A 25 4.10 4.29 2.96
N SER A 26 5.20 4.92 3.40
CA SER A 26 6.07 4.35 4.41
C SER A 26 5.35 4.11 5.72
N VAL A 27 4.56 5.09 6.15
CA VAL A 27 3.80 4.96 7.39
C VAL A 27 2.76 3.85 7.25
N ALA A 28 2.09 3.79 6.10
CA ALA A 28 1.07 2.77 5.86
C ALA A 28 1.67 1.37 5.90
N VAL A 29 2.79 1.17 5.20
CA VAL A 29 3.45 -0.13 5.16
C VAL A 29 3.92 -0.53 6.55
N HIS A 30 4.47 0.42 7.31
CA HIS A 30 4.92 0.14 8.67
C HIS A 30 3.76 -0.32 9.56
N GLU A 31 2.63 0.38 9.47
CA GLU A 31 1.47 0.04 10.28
C GLU A 31 0.87 -1.32 9.86
N LEU A 32 0.79 -1.55 8.55
CA LEU A 32 0.29 -2.83 8.05
C LEU A 32 1.19 -3.98 8.47
N ALA A 33 2.52 -3.78 8.40
CA ALA A 33 3.46 -4.81 8.80
C ALA A 33 3.38 -5.10 10.29
N THR A 34 3.23 -4.06 11.10
CA THR A 34 3.08 -4.23 12.54
C THR A 34 1.84 -5.03 12.86
N ASN A 35 0.72 -4.70 12.21
CA ASN A 35 -0.52 -5.42 12.43
C ASN A 35 -0.44 -6.86 11.93
N ALA A 36 0.21 -7.08 10.79
CA ALA A 36 0.38 -8.44 10.27
C ALA A 36 1.19 -9.30 11.23
N THR A 37 2.20 -8.73 11.85
CA THR A 37 3.03 -9.43 12.81
C THR A 37 2.26 -9.76 14.09
N LYS A 38 1.43 -8.83 14.55
CA LYS A 38 0.69 -9.02 15.80
C LYS A 38 -0.56 -9.87 15.63
N TYR A 39 -1.31 -9.64 14.55
CA TYR A 39 -2.66 -10.21 14.42
C TYR A 39 -2.90 -10.95 13.11
N GLY A 40 -2.09 -10.73 12.11
CA GLY A 40 -2.35 -11.17 10.75
C GLY A 40 -1.44 -12.30 10.28
N SER A 41 -1.19 -12.29 8.98
CA SER A 41 -0.48 -13.38 8.32
C SER A 41 0.90 -13.67 8.89
N LEU A 42 1.63 -12.64 9.29
CA LEU A 42 2.99 -12.82 9.78
C LEU A 42 3.06 -13.32 11.21
N SER A 43 1.93 -13.34 11.92
CA SER A 43 1.89 -13.92 13.26
C SER A 43 1.88 -15.46 13.21
N GLU A 44 1.65 -16.02 12.04
CA GLU A 44 1.65 -17.45 11.80
C GLU A 44 2.55 -17.76 10.61
N GLN A 45 2.17 -18.73 9.79
CA GLN A 45 2.97 -19.18 8.66
C GLN A 45 2.62 -18.45 7.36
N GLY A 46 1.89 -17.39 7.45
CA GLY A 46 1.44 -16.68 6.26
C GLY A 46 2.49 -15.80 5.63
N LYS A 47 2.06 -15.06 4.61
CA LYS A 47 2.95 -14.21 3.85
C LYS A 47 2.24 -12.92 3.45
N VAL A 48 3.03 -11.97 2.96
CA VAL A 48 2.55 -10.69 2.45
C VAL A 48 3.15 -10.48 1.06
N GLU A 49 2.30 -10.12 0.13
CA GLU A 49 2.74 -9.70 -1.19
C GLU A 49 2.37 -8.25 -1.40
N ILE A 50 3.35 -7.44 -1.74
CA ILE A 50 3.16 -6.03 -2.01
C ILE A 50 3.43 -5.81 -3.49
N SER A 51 2.50 -5.18 -4.18
CA SER A 51 2.69 -4.91 -5.60
C SER A 51 2.18 -3.53 -5.95
N TRP A 52 2.72 -2.96 -7.03
CA TRP A 52 2.27 -1.67 -7.54
C TRP A 52 2.43 -1.67 -9.05
N SER A 53 1.49 -0.98 -9.70
CA SER A 53 1.45 -0.99 -11.16
C SER A 53 0.64 0.20 -11.66
N SER A 54 0.72 0.43 -12.95
CA SER A 54 -0.18 1.37 -13.62
C SER A 54 -1.20 0.55 -14.40
N GLU A 55 -2.43 1.03 -14.42
CA GLU A 55 -3.54 0.35 -15.10
C GLU A 55 -4.45 1.40 -15.72
N LEU A 56 -5.29 0.96 -16.64
CA LEU A 56 -6.33 1.80 -17.18
C LEU A 56 -7.66 1.45 -16.51
N VAL A 57 -8.33 2.45 -15.98
CA VAL A 57 -9.66 2.29 -15.42
C VAL A 57 -10.53 3.34 -16.09
N ASP A 58 -11.53 2.89 -16.85
CA ASP A 58 -12.39 3.78 -17.66
C ASP A 58 -11.54 4.72 -18.52
N ASP A 59 -10.53 4.13 -19.17
CA ASP A 59 -9.61 4.85 -20.06
C ASP A 59 -8.74 5.90 -19.39
N GLN A 60 -8.71 5.90 -18.06
CA GLN A 60 -7.85 6.81 -17.30
C GLN A 60 -6.70 6.04 -16.66
N PRO A 61 -5.47 6.49 -16.80
CA PRO A 61 -4.35 5.82 -16.18
C PRO A 61 -4.36 6.03 -14.67
N VAL A 62 -4.22 4.95 -13.94
CA VAL A 62 -4.19 4.98 -12.48
C VAL A 62 -2.95 4.28 -11.97
N PHE A 63 -2.53 4.69 -10.79
CA PHE A 63 -1.53 4.00 -9.98
C PHE A 63 -2.28 3.11 -9.02
N ARG A 64 -1.87 1.85 -8.93
CA ARG A 64 -2.47 0.90 -8.00
C ARG A 64 -1.41 0.32 -7.10
N PHE A 65 -1.63 0.40 -5.80
CA PHE A 65 -0.78 -0.22 -4.80
C PHE A 65 -1.61 -1.25 -4.05
N LEU A 66 -1.04 -2.43 -3.82
CA LEU A 66 -1.75 -3.52 -3.18
C LEU A 66 -0.88 -4.16 -2.11
N TRP A 67 -1.41 -4.24 -0.90
CA TRP A 67 -0.87 -5.04 0.20
C TRP A 67 -1.79 -6.24 0.35
N ASN A 68 -1.27 -7.44 0.19
CA ASN A 68 -2.09 -8.64 0.17
C ASN A 68 -1.50 -9.69 1.11
N GLU A 69 -2.19 -9.94 2.22
CA GLU A 69 -1.81 -10.97 3.18
C GLU A 69 -2.53 -12.27 2.87
N SER A 70 -1.87 -13.39 3.15
CA SER A 70 -2.49 -14.70 3.01
C SER A 70 -1.86 -15.67 4.00
N GLY A 71 -2.60 -16.73 4.33
CA GLY A 71 -2.09 -17.79 5.18
C GLY A 71 -2.02 -17.44 6.66
N GLY A 72 -2.69 -16.39 7.08
CA GLY A 72 -2.72 -16.02 8.48
C GLY A 72 -3.79 -16.76 9.28
N PRO A 73 -3.92 -16.43 10.56
CA PRO A 73 -4.94 -17.05 11.39
C PRO A 73 -6.33 -16.70 10.89
N LYS A 74 -7.25 -17.64 11.00
CA LYS A 74 -8.62 -17.41 10.57
C LYS A 74 -9.27 -16.34 11.43
N VAL A 75 -9.86 -15.37 10.76
CA VAL A 75 -10.59 -14.30 11.43
C VAL A 75 -12.05 -14.42 11.00
N THR A 76 -12.93 -14.74 11.93
CA THR A 76 -14.34 -14.90 11.61
C THR A 76 -14.97 -13.56 11.25
N GLU A 77 -14.54 -12.52 11.91
CA GLU A 77 -14.92 -11.17 11.57
C GLU A 77 -13.88 -10.23 12.15
N PRO A 78 -13.69 -9.06 11.57
CA PRO A 78 -12.70 -8.13 12.11
C PRO A 78 -13.17 -7.61 13.45
N ALA A 79 -12.31 -7.75 14.46
CA ALA A 79 -12.59 -7.16 15.74
C ALA A 79 -12.63 -5.65 15.60
N PRO A 80 -13.52 -4.95 16.33
CA PRO A 80 -13.55 -3.49 16.25
C PRO A 80 -12.19 -2.85 16.52
N SER A 81 -11.38 -3.46 17.38
CA SER A 81 -10.05 -2.96 17.69
C SER A 81 -9.12 -2.98 16.48
N LYS A 82 -9.37 -3.85 15.51
CA LYS A 82 -8.54 -3.92 14.30
C LYS A 82 -8.82 -2.76 13.36
N LYS A 83 -9.96 -2.11 13.50
CA LYS A 83 -10.29 -0.92 12.76
C LYS A 83 -10.00 0.31 13.60
N GLY A 84 -8.96 0.26 14.38
CA GLY A 84 -8.63 1.33 15.27
C GLY A 84 -7.99 2.50 14.56
N PHE A 85 -7.38 3.35 15.35
CA PHE A 85 -6.82 4.61 14.90
C PHE A 85 -5.82 4.42 13.76
N GLY A 86 -4.98 3.40 13.85
CA GLY A 86 -3.95 3.14 12.82
C GLY A 86 -4.55 2.93 11.44
N SER A 87 -5.59 2.09 11.34
CA SER A 87 -6.22 1.83 10.05
C SER A 87 -6.89 3.05 9.47
N ARG A 88 -7.54 3.84 10.31
CA ARG A 88 -8.18 5.07 9.86
C ARG A 88 -7.16 6.08 9.38
N LEU A 89 -6.04 6.15 10.08
CA LEU A 89 -4.96 7.04 9.70
C LEU A 89 -4.39 6.67 8.34
N ILE A 90 -4.18 5.38 8.11
CA ILE A 90 -3.69 4.88 6.82
C ILE A 90 -4.64 5.29 5.71
N GLU A 91 -5.92 5.00 5.87
CA GLU A 91 -6.90 5.32 4.84
C GLU A 91 -6.90 6.81 4.52
N ARG A 92 -6.92 7.64 5.56
CA ARG A 92 -6.98 9.08 5.36
C ARG A 92 -5.72 9.63 4.71
N MET A 93 -4.56 9.20 5.20
CA MET A 93 -3.29 9.69 4.67
C MET A 93 -3.09 9.31 3.21
N LEU A 94 -3.30 8.04 2.89
CA LEU A 94 -3.10 7.57 1.53
C LEU A 94 -4.10 8.22 0.58
N ALA A 95 -5.36 8.29 0.97
CA ALA A 95 -6.37 8.90 0.12
C ALA A 95 -6.05 10.36 -0.14
N GLN A 96 -5.66 11.09 0.88
CA GLN A 96 -5.38 12.51 0.75
C GLN A 96 -4.10 12.78 -0.04
N ASP A 97 -3.02 12.11 0.33
CA ASP A 97 -1.72 12.41 -0.29
C ASP A 97 -1.61 11.89 -1.72
N PHE A 98 -2.39 10.88 -2.08
CA PHE A 98 -2.41 10.37 -3.45
C PHE A 98 -3.61 10.86 -4.26
N SER A 99 -4.50 11.61 -3.64
CA SER A 99 -5.77 12.02 -4.28
C SER A 99 -6.52 10.80 -4.82
N GLY A 100 -6.55 9.75 -4.02
CA GLY A 100 -7.08 8.48 -4.45
C GLY A 100 -8.06 7.87 -3.48
N LYS A 101 -8.34 6.60 -3.71
CA LYS A 101 -9.25 5.83 -2.89
C LYS A 101 -8.51 4.65 -2.27
N VAL A 102 -8.84 4.36 -1.01
CA VAL A 102 -8.23 3.26 -0.28
C VAL A 102 -9.33 2.33 0.18
N ASN A 103 -9.13 1.04 -0.05
CA ASN A 103 -10.03 0.01 0.43
C ASN A 103 -9.23 -0.98 1.27
N ILE A 104 -9.70 -1.23 2.49
CA ILE A 104 -9.09 -2.23 3.36
C ILE A 104 -10.13 -3.31 3.61
N HIS A 105 -9.78 -4.55 3.27
CA HIS A 105 -10.64 -5.69 3.44
C HIS A 105 -10.04 -6.66 4.43
N TYR A 106 -10.83 -7.05 5.42
CA TYR A 106 -10.40 -8.03 6.41
C TYR A 106 -10.90 -9.40 5.97
N ARG A 107 -10.02 -10.14 5.31
CA ARG A 107 -10.36 -11.46 4.80
C ARG A 107 -10.07 -12.50 5.87
N ARG A 108 -10.47 -13.74 5.58
CA ARG A 108 -10.35 -14.82 6.57
C ARG A 108 -8.91 -15.10 6.99
N ASP A 109 -7.97 -14.96 6.05
CA ASP A 109 -6.58 -15.32 6.31
C ASP A 109 -5.62 -14.14 6.24
N GLY A 110 -6.15 -12.93 6.22
CA GLY A 110 -5.30 -11.75 6.21
C GLY A 110 -5.99 -10.51 5.69
N VAL A 111 -5.26 -9.43 5.70
CA VAL A 111 -5.77 -8.12 5.30
C VAL A 111 -5.34 -7.81 3.87
N VAL A 112 -6.24 -7.22 3.11
CA VAL A 112 -5.91 -6.67 1.79
C VAL A 112 -6.14 -5.17 1.84
N CYS A 113 -5.11 -4.41 1.51
CA CYS A 113 -5.20 -2.94 1.46
C CYS A 113 -4.87 -2.50 0.04
N GLU A 114 -5.80 -1.80 -0.59
CA GLU A 114 -5.64 -1.35 -1.96
C GLU A 114 -5.78 0.15 -2.06
N LEU A 115 -4.82 0.77 -2.75
CA LEU A 115 -4.87 2.20 -3.06
C LEU A 115 -4.96 2.33 -4.58
N ILE A 116 -5.93 3.11 -5.05
CA ILE A 116 -6.05 3.45 -6.46
C ILE A 116 -6.05 4.96 -6.55
N ALA A 117 -5.13 5.52 -7.33
CA ALA A 117 -5.00 6.96 -7.45
C ALA A 117 -4.75 7.34 -8.91
N PRO A 118 -5.13 8.56 -9.32
CA PRO A 118 -4.79 9.00 -10.67
C PRO A 118 -3.28 8.99 -10.85
N LEU A 119 -2.83 8.44 -11.97
CA LEU A 119 -1.39 8.42 -12.24
C LEU A 119 -0.83 9.83 -12.28
N SER A 120 -1.64 10.78 -12.72
CA SER A 120 -1.23 12.18 -12.78
C SER A 120 -0.96 12.79 -11.41
N ALA A 121 -1.40 12.15 -10.33
CA ALA A 121 -1.14 12.66 -8.98
C ALA A 121 0.29 12.38 -8.53
N LEU A 122 0.98 11.45 -9.20
CA LEU A 122 2.35 11.13 -8.87
C LEU A 122 3.33 12.07 -9.58
N LYS A 123 4.58 12.07 -9.15
CA LYS A 123 5.60 12.86 -9.77
C LYS A 123 5.92 12.30 -11.15
N ALA A 124 5.71 13.10 -12.19
CA ALA A 124 5.96 12.65 -13.55
C ALA A 124 7.44 12.78 -13.87
N ARG A 125 7.99 11.72 -14.46
CA ARG A 125 9.40 11.70 -14.84
C ARG A 125 9.70 12.77 -15.89
N GLU A 126 8.78 12.96 -16.82
CA GLU A 126 8.95 13.94 -17.87
C GLU A 126 8.93 15.36 -17.32
N GLN A 127 8.06 15.64 -16.37
CA GLN A 127 8.03 16.95 -15.74
C GLN A 127 9.34 17.25 -15.04
N LEU A 128 9.92 16.25 -14.41
CA LEU A 128 11.19 16.43 -13.74
C LEU A 128 12.30 16.73 -14.73
N SER A 129 12.31 16.05 -15.87
CA SER A 129 13.29 16.30 -16.92
C SER A 129 13.15 17.71 -17.50
N GLU A 130 11.93 18.13 -17.73
CA GLU A 130 11.68 19.48 -18.21
C GLU A 130 12.14 20.54 -17.24
N SER A 131 11.89 20.32 -15.95
CA SER A 131 12.34 21.25 -14.92
C SER A 131 13.85 21.39 -14.93
N VAL A 132 14.55 20.27 -15.09
CA VAL A 132 16.01 20.29 -15.14
C VAL A 132 16.50 21.05 -16.35
N SER A 133 15.85 20.86 -17.50
CA SER A 133 16.22 21.58 -18.72
C SER A 133 16.09 23.08 -18.54
N PHE A 134 15.03 23.51 -17.91
CA PHE A 134 14.84 24.95 -17.68
C PHE A 134 15.87 25.51 -16.72
N ALA A 135 16.36 24.71 -15.81
CA ALA A 135 17.34 25.17 -14.83
C ALA A 135 18.69 25.48 -15.47
N GLU A 136 18.95 24.93 -16.64
CA GLU A 136 20.17 25.20 -17.37
C GLU A 136 20.06 26.50 -18.16
#